data_fafab4ca071795fe0e50a7ff089bf0db
#
_entry.id   fafab4ca071795fe0e50a7ff089bf0db
#
_cell.length_a   1.000
_cell.length_b   1.000
_cell.length_c   1.000
_cell.angle_alpha   90.00
_cell.angle_beta   90.00
_cell.angle_gamma   90.00
#
_symmetry.space_group_name_H-M   'P 1'
#
loop_
_entity.id
_entity.type
_entity.pdbx_description
1 polymer ?
#
loop_
_entity_poly.entity_id
_entity_poly.type
_entity_poly.pdbx_seq_one_letter_code
_entity_poly.pdbx_strand_id
1 'polypeptide(L)'
;MRTVVFCATFAAVVLPSIAGAQSLSLTESEALARLSVDSPRVRAIRAGIAVARVEVLEAGRWPNPRVTFNREAVAGITENMVMFGQLLPITGRRGLEVDAATAMVAATSSRSADEIRRLRADVRLAFADLVAAQTRERELTAALGRVRELASVLGRREAAGDAAGFDRLRVEREALEIDADRAAAGVDRVRAQGMLASFFADLPDPSRLMAVDVSTPPLPPPSLDALIERAETIRGDFLALRKEIDAAQFARSAADRRMIPEPEIVAGTKSSTANGGDRGSVVMIHASIPLFDRAGPEHALADAKRAQAEARLSAFRITVRGQITAQRAVVLERRTAADQYRAGAIPSADQIERIAQVSYDAGERGILELLDAYRSVGIARIRQASLDAAVRQAEIELEFVSGWEMP
;
A
#
# COMPACT_ATOMS: atom_id res chain seq x y z
N MET A 1 45.06 63.52 29.53
CA MET A 1 43.77 62.88 29.85
C MET A 1 43.60 61.67 28.97
N ARG A 2 43.75 60.48 29.55
CA ARG A 2 43.64 59.20 28.84
C ARG A 2 42.28 58.60 29.23
N THR A 3 41.38 58.49 28.29
CA THR A 3 40.07 57.86 28.47
C THR A 3 40.19 56.35 28.23
N VAL A 4 39.95 55.54 29.26
CA VAL A 4 39.91 54.08 29.19
C VAL A 4 38.49 53.69 28.84
N VAL A 5 38.28 53.04 27.69
CA VAL A 5 37.00 52.43 27.29
C VAL A 5 36.99 50.98 27.80
N PHE A 6 36.05 50.70 28.71
CA PHE A 6 35.78 49.37 29.24
C PHE A 6 34.82 48.62 28.26
N CYS A 7 35.29 47.60 27.58
CA CYS A 7 34.49 46.74 26.72
C CYS A 7 33.94 45.60 27.61
N ALA A 8 32.66 45.65 27.94
CA ALA A 8 31.97 44.56 28.65
C ALA A 8 31.52 43.49 27.61
N THR A 9 32.22 42.39 27.58
CA THR A 9 31.81 41.20 26.80
C THR A 9 30.71 40.47 27.56
N PHE A 10 29.50 40.55 27.00
CA PHE A 10 28.34 39.75 27.44
C PHE A 10 28.44 38.35 26.86
N ALA A 11 28.84 37.37 27.67
CA ALA A 11 28.81 35.96 27.31
C ALA A 11 27.36 35.47 27.39
N ALA A 12 26.69 35.33 26.23
CA ALA A 12 25.39 34.69 26.15
C ALA A 12 25.56 33.19 26.37
N VAL A 13 25.21 32.71 27.55
CA VAL A 13 25.07 31.28 27.86
C VAL A 13 23.88 30.76 27.07
N VAL A 14 24.11 30.11 25.92
CA VAL A 14 23.11 29.33 25.21
C VAL A 14 22.89 28.04 26.01
N LEU A 15 21.86 28.03 26.86
CA LEU A 15 21.37 26.81 27.46
C LEU A 15 20.77 25.96 26.33
N PRO A 16 21.24 24.71 26.12
CA PRO A 16 20.57 23.81 25.21
C PRO A 16 19.17 23.55 25.76
N SER A 17 18.16 24.01 25.02
CA SER A 17 16.77 23.60 25.26
C SER A 17 16.75 22.07 25.17
N ILE A 18 16.61 21.39 26.31
CA ILE A 18 16.22 20.01 26.37
C ILE A 18 14.80 19.99 25.80
N ALA A 19 14.68 19.88 24.48
CA ALA A 19 13.44 19.55 23.83
C ALA A 19 13.05 18.18 24.36
N GLY A 20 12.25 18.16 25.40
CA GLY A 20 11.67 16.94 25.93
C GLY A 20 11.10 16.15 24.76
N ALA A 21 11.49 14.91 24.65
CA ALA A 21 11.08 14.00 23.57
C ALA A 21 9.56 13.82 23.65
N GLN A 22 8.79 14.75 23.04
CA GLN A 22 7.33 14.64 22.98
C GLN A 22 6.97 13.42 22.14
N SER A 23 6.15 12.54 22.70
CA SER A 23 5.57 11.41 21.97
C SER A 23 4.74 11.96 20.81
N LEU A 24 4.88 11.34 19.65
CA LEU A 24 4.08 11.63 18.46
C LEU A 24 2.83 10.74 18.49
N SER A 25 1.75 11.27 19.05
CA SER A 25 0.46 10.58 19.06
C SER A 25 -0.20 10.73 17.69
N LEU A 26 -0.60 9.59 17.09
CA LEU A 26 -1.30 9.55 15.81
C LEU A 26 -2.59 8.74 15.94
N THR A 27 -3.64 9.24 15.31
CA THR A 27 -4.85 8.48 14.99
C THR A 27 -4.67 7.74 13.67
N GLU A 28 -5.52 6.75 13.37
CA GLU A 28 -5.49 6.04 12.08
C GLU A 28 -5.64 7.00 10.89
N SER A 29 -6.54 7.98 10.99
CA SER A 29 -6.75 9.00 9.95
C SER A 29 -5.52 9.89 9.72
N GLU A 30 -4.82 10.29 10.79
CA GLU A 30 -3.58 11.05 10.69
C GLU A 30 -2.43 10.23 10.11
N ALA A 31 -2.35 8.94 10.46
CA ALA A 31 -1.39 8.02 9.86
C ALA A 31 -1.61 7.86 8.35
N LEU A 32 -2.88 7.72 7.91
CA LEU A 32 -3.24 7.69 6.50
C LEU A 32 -2.97 9.03 5.78
N ALA A 33 -3.19 10.16 6.44
CA ALA A 33 -2.90 11.48 5.87
C ALA A 33 -1.40 11.71 5.63
N ARG A 34 -0.52 11.09 6.43
CA ARG A 34 0.94 11.10 6.22
C ARG A 34 1.38 10.30 4.99
N LEU A 35 0.55 9.39 4.50
CA LEU A 35 0.77 8.71 3.22
C LEU A 35 0.39 9.65 2.06
N SER A 36 1.10 10.77 1.95
CA SER A 36 0.85 11.82 0.96
C SER A 36 1.19 11.37 -0.46
N VAL A 37 0.70 12.15 -1.43
CA VAL A 37 1.01 11.99 -2.86
C VAL A 37 2.52 12.01 -3.13
N ASP A 38 3.29 12.72 -2.31
CA ASP A 38 4.74 12.90 -2.42
C ASP A 38 5.55 11.81 -1.68
N SER A 39 4.86 10.89 -1.00
CA SER A 39 5.53 9.74 -0.38
C SER A 39 6.33 8.97 -1.43
N PRO A 40 7.60 8.58 -1.15
CA PRO A 40 8.44 7.82 -2.07
C PRO A 40 7.77 6.55 -2.60
N ARG A 41 7.00 5.84 -1.75
CA ARG A 41 6.25 4.63 -2.14
C ARG A 41 5.13 4.96 -3.14
N VAL A 42 4.34 6.01 -2.90
CA VAL A 42 3.28 6.44 -3.82
C VAL A 42 3.87 6.97 -5.13
N ARG A 43 4.99 7.71 -5.08
CA ARG A 43 5.70 8.16 -6.29
C ARG A 43 6.22 6.99 -7.11
N ALA A 44 6.77 5.95 -6.47
CA ALA A 44 7.24 4.75 -7.17
C ALA A 44 6.10 4.04 -7.91
N ILE A 45 4.94 3.86 -7.26
CA ILE A 45 3.75 3.27 -7.89
C ILE A 45 3.30 4.11 -9.09
N ARG A 46 3.22 5.43 -8.94
CA ARG A 46 2.78 6.35 -10.01
C ARG A 46 3.78 6.48 -11.16
N ALA A 47 5.05 6.22 -10.92
CA ALA A 47 6.07 6.24 -11.99
C ALA A 47 5.75 5.25 -13.11
N GLY A 48 5.11 4.12 -12.81
CA GLY A 48 4.62 3.16 -13.81
C GLY A 48 3.64 3.77 -14.81
N ILE A 49 2.79 4.72 -14.36
CA ILE A 49 1.87 5.43 -15.25
C ILE A 49 2.62 6.34 -16.22
N ALA A 50 3.71 6.98 -15.75
CA ALA A 50 4.54 7.83 -16.61
C ALA A 50 5.21 7.02 -17.73
N VAL A 51 5.68 5.80 -17.41
CA VAL A 51 6.23 4.87 -18.42
C VAL A 51 5.17 4.53 -19.48
N ALA A 52 3.97 4.12 -19.05
CA ALA A 52 2.89 3.81 -19.99
C ALA A 52 2.49 5.00 -20.86
N ARG A 53 2.56 6.24 -20.37
CA ARG A 53 2.28 7.44 -21.14
C ARG A 53 3.29 7.67 -22.27
N VAL A 54 4.53 7.27 -22.10
CA VAL A 54 5.55 7.38 -23.16
C VAL A 54 5.19 6.47 -24.34
N GLU A 55 4.60 5.30 -24.11
CA GLU A 55 4.13 4.39 -25.16
C GLU A 55 3.04 5.06 -26.02
N VAL A 56 2.18 5.92 -25.44
CA VAL A 56 1.20 6.71 -26.20
C VAL A 56 1.90 7.70 -27.12
N LEU A 57 2.96 8.38 -26.65
CA LEU A 57 3.73 9.30 -27.46
C LEU A 57 4.43 8.55 -28.61
N GLU A 58 4.95 7.34 -28.34
CA GLU A 58 5.57 6.52 -29.37
C GLU A 58 4.56 6.08 -30.43
N ALA A 59 3.41 5.56 -30.02
CA ALA A 59 2.32 5.18 -30.93
C ALA A 59 1.84 6.37 -31.79
N GLY A 60 1.83 7.57 -31.22
CA GLY A 60 1.43 8.82 -31.89
C GLY A 60 2.50 9.48 -32.74
N ARG A 61 3.72 8.95 -32.79
CA ARG A 61 4.82 9.60 -33.51
C ARG A 61 4.62 9.55 -35.03
N TRP A 62 4.86 10.68 -35.67
CA TRP A 62 4.93 10.75 -37.11
C TRP A 62 6.21 10.13 -37.65
N PRO A 63 6.16 9.40 -38.80
CA PRO A 63 7.37 8.93 -39.46
C PRO A 63 8.28 10.07 -39.85
N ASN A 64 9.58 9.91 -39.65
CA ASN A 64 10.54 10.90 -40.06
C ASN A 64 10.59 11.02 -41.59
N PRO A 65 10.77 12.24 -42.14
CA PRO A 65 11.04 12.40 -43.53
C PRO A 65 12.38 11.76 -43.90
N ARG A 66 12.46 11.26 -45.13
CA ARG A 66 13.67 10.68 -45.72
C ARG A 66 14.27 11.63 -46.72
N VAL A 67 15.55 11.88 -46.63
CA VAL A 67 16.32 12.57 -47.66
C VAL A 67 17.18 11.56 -48.38
N THR A 68 17.07 11.53 -49.71
CA THR A 68 17.86 10.63 -50.55
C THR A 68 18.67 11.45 -51.53
N PHE A 69 19.99 11.21 -51.58
CA PHE A 69 20.89 11.69 -52.62
C PHE A 69 21.31 10.50 -53.47
N ASN A 70 21.06 10.60 -54.77
CA ASN A 70 21.51 9.65 -55.74
C ASN A 70 22.36 10.33 -56.76
N ARG A 71 23.51 9.74 -57.11
CA ARG A 71 24.39 10.17 -58.18
C ARG A 71 24.69 8.96 -59.05
N GLU A 72 24.36 9.11 -60.34
CA GLU A 72 24.58 8.11 -61.36
C GLU A 72 25.49 8.71 -62.41
N ALA A 73 26.50 7.93 -62.89
CA ALA A 73 27.41 8.34 -63.93
C ALA A 73 27.56 7.20 -64.91
N VAL A 74 27.01 7.37 -66.13
CA VAL A 74 27.01 6.35 -67.18
C VAL A 74 27.36 7.03 -68.50
N ALA A 75 28.32 6.44 -69.27
CA ALA A 75 28.73 6.91 -70.58
C ALA A 75 29.05 8.42 -70.69
N GLY A 76 29.69 9.00 -69.65
CA GLY A 76 30.08 10.39 -69.59
C GLY A 76 28.95 11.36 -69.19
N ILE A 77 27.73 10.89 -68.97
CA ILE A 77 26.62 11.68 -68.44
C ILE A 77 26.54 11.44 -66.93
N THR A 78 26.54 12.52 -66.14
CA THR A 78 26.33 12.49 -64.70
C THR A 78 24.96 13.00 -64.35
N GLU A 79 24.17 12.25 -63.61
CA GLU A 79 22.90 12.62 -63.05
C GLU A 79 22.99 12.70 -61.53
N ASN A 80 22.51 13.80 -60.96
CA ASN A 80 22.38 13.93 -59.52
C ASN A 80 20.90 14.17 -59.16
N MET A 81 20.40 13.42 -58.18
CA MET A 81 19.04 13.60 -57.65
C MET A 81 19.11 13.86 -56.17
N VAL A 82 18.38 14.86 -55.68
CA VAL A 82 18.10 15.11 -54.27
C VAL A 82 16.61 15.00 -54.07
N MET A 83 16.18 14.06 -53.25
CA MET A 83 14.78 13.73 -53.07
C MET A 83 14.44 13.82 -51.59
N PHE A 84 13.24 14.34 -51.28
CA PHE A 84 12.63 14.40 -49.97
C PHE A 84 11.37 13.51 -49.99
N GLY A 85 11.33 12.49 -49.17
CA GLY A 85 10.19 11.56 -49.05
C GLY A 85 9.51 11.67 -47.69
N GLN A 86 8.18 11.72 -47.70
CA GLN A 86 7.36 11.72 -46.49
C GLN A 86 6.28 10.64 -46.57
N LEU A 87 6.33 9.68 -45.68
CA LEU A 87 5.25 8.70 -45.48
C LEU A 87 4.03 9.40 -44.86
N LEU A 88 2.85 9.16 -45.42
CA LEU A 88 1.59 9.72 -44.95
C LEU A 88 0.74 8.64 -44.27
N PRO A 89 0.61 8.67 -42.95
CA PRO A 89 -0.18 7.70 -42.20
C PRO A 89 -1.68 8.06 -42.25
N ILE A 90 -2.29 7.91 -43.44
CA ILE A 90 -3.68 8.30 -43.72
C ILE A 90 -4.71 7.22 -43.44
N THR A 91 -4.28 5.97 -43.10
CA THR A 91 -5.17 4.82 -42.96
C THR A 91 -5.95 4.81 -41.63
N GLY A 92 -5.65 5.71 -40.70
CA GLY A 92 -6.20 5.71 -39.35
C GLY A 92 -5.57 4.68 -38.42
N ARG A 93 -4.62 3.86 -38.90
CA ARG A 93 -3.92 2.85 -38.09
C ARG A 93 -3.27 3.45 -36.87
N ARG A 94 -2.54 4.57 -37.04
CA ARG A 94 -1.88 5.28 -35.95
C ARG A 94 -2.85 5.74 -34.85
N GLY A 95 -4.04 6.20 -35.21
CA GLY A 95 -5.07 6.57 -34.24
C GLY A 95 -5.47 5.38 -33.36
N LEU A 96 -5.68 4.21 -33.97
CA LEU A 96 -6.01 2.97 -33.26
C LEU A 96 -4.85 2.48 -32.39
N GLU A 97 -3.60 2.65 -32.83
CA GLU A 97 -2.41 2.33 -32.01
C GLU A 97 -2.33 3.26 -30.78
N VAL A 98 -2.63 4.55 -30.93
CA VAL A 98 -2.76 5.52 -29.83
C VAL A 98 -3.89 5.16 -28.88
N ASP A 99 -5.06 4.73 -29.41
CA ASP A 99 -6.19 4.28 -28.58
C ASP A 99 -5.83 3.02 -27.79
N ALA A 100 -5.12 2.07 -28.40
CA ALA A 100 -4.62 0.87 -27.72
C ALA A 100 -3.65 1.22 -26.58
N ALA A 101 -2.67 2.10 -26.84
CA ALA A 101 -1.73 2.55 -25.82
C ALA A 101 -2.43 3.36 -24.71
N THR A 102 -3.43 4.20 -25.06
CA THR A 102 -4.22 4.96 -24.08
C THR A 102 -5.04 4.04 -23.18
N ALA A 103 -5.62 2.97 -23.74
CA ALA A 103 -6.31 1.95 -22.93
C ALA A 103 -5.33 1.24 -21.98
N MET A 104 -4.08 0.98 -22.39
CA MET A 104 -3.03 0.43 -21.52
C MET A 104 -2.62 1.41 -20.42
N VAL A 105 -2.55 2.72 -20.68
CA VAL A 105 -2.36 3.75 -19.63
C VAL A 105 -3.50 3.69 -18.62
N ALA A 106 -4.75 3.56 -19.07
CA ALA A 106 -5.90 3.45 -18.19
C ALA A 106 -5.84 2.16 -17.34
N ALA A 107 -5.41 1.03 -17.92
CA ALA A 107 -5.18 -0.21 -17.19
C ALA A 107 -4.11 -0.06 -16.11
N THR A 108 -2.96 0.51 -16.46
CA THR A 108 -1.85 0.77 -15.52
C THR A 108 -2.27 1.74 -14.41
N SER A 109 -3.03 2.79 -14.74
CA SER A 109 -3.56 3.73 -13.76
C SER A 109 -4.51 3.05 -12.76
N SER A 110 -5.38 2.15 -13.25
CA SER A 110 -6.29 1.39 -12.39
C SER A 110 -5.54 0.45 -11.44
N ARG A 111 -4.49 -0.26 -11.92
CA ARG A 111 -3.62 -1.07 -11.04
C ARG A 111 -2.89 -0.23 -10.01
N SER A 112 -2.32 0.90 -10.43
CA SER A 112 -1.64 1.82 -9.52
C SER A 112 -2.57 2.35 -8.42
N ALA A 113 -3.84 2.58 -8.73
CA ALA A 113 -4.84 2.96 -7.74
C ALA A 113 -5.11 1.83 -6.73
N ASP A 114 -5.14 0.58 -7.19
CA ASP A 114 -5.32 -0.60 -6.33
C ASP A 114 -4.09 -0.86 -5.44
N GLU A 115 -2.88 -0.67 -5.97
CA GLU A 115 -1.63 -0.75 -5.20
C GLU A 115 -1.57 0.33 -4.10
N ILE A 116 -2.00 1.56 -4.40
CA ILE A 116 -2.11 2.62 -3.39
C ILE A 116 -3.15 2.26 -2.33
N ARG A 117 -4.27 1.66 -2.75
CA ARG A 117 -5.31 1.17 -1.82
C ARG A 117 -4.77 0.06 -0.92
N ARG A 118 -3.96 -0.88 -1.45
CA ARG A 118 -3.26 -1.89 -0.65
C ARG A 118 -2.29 -1.25 0.33
N LEU A 119 -1.48 -0.29 -0.12
CA LEU A 119 -0.55 0.45 0.75
C LEU A 119 -1.28 1.15 1.91
N ARG A 120 -2.48 1.70 1.67
CA ARG A 120 -3.32 2.29 2.73
C ARG A 120 -3.80 1.22 3.71
N ALA A 121 -4.22 0.07 3.23
CA ALA A 121 -4.58 -1.07 4.08
C ALA A 121 -3.40 -1.55 4.92
N ASP A 122 -2.19 -1.63 4.35
CA ASP A 122 -0.97 -2.03 5.07
C ASP A 122 -0.61 -1.04 6.20
N VAL A 123 -0.79 0.28 5.97
CA VAL A 123 -0.62 1.30 7.03
C VAL A 123 -1.63 1.08 8.16
N ARG A 124 -2.90 0.79 7.83
CA ARG A 124 -3.95 0.54 8.83
C ARG A 124 -3.69 -0.74 9.62
N LEU A 125 -3.22 -1.79 8.96
CA LEU A 125 -2.80 -3.03 9.62
C LEU A 125 -1.63 -2.79 10.59
N ALA A 126 -0.59 -2.08 10.14
CA ALA A 126 0.54 -1.74 11.00
C ALA A 126 0.14 -0.82 12.17
N PHE A 127 -0.84 0.06 11.96
CA PHE A 127 -1.42 0.87 13.03
C PHE A 127 -2.18 0.02 14.05
N ALA A 128 -3.02 -0.91 13.59
CA ALA A 128 -3.76 -1.84 14.45
C ALA A 128 -2.81 -2.74 15.27
N ASP A 129 -1.71 -3.20 14.66
CA ASP A 129 -0.66 -3.96 15.35
C ASP A 129 0.01 -3.14 16.46
N LEU A 130 0.27 -1.86 16.22
CA LEU A 130 0.83 -0.97 17.24
C LEU A 130 -0.15 -0.75 18.39
N VAL A 131 -1.44 -0.53 18.11
CA VAL A 131 -2.49 -0.41 19.13
C VAL A 131 -2.54 -1.68 20.00
N ALA A 132 -2.51 -2.86 19.36
CA ALA A 132 -2.53 -4.14 20.06
C ALA A 132 -1.31 -4.32 20.97
N ALA A 133 -0.11 -4.02 20.46
CA ALA A 133 1.14 -4.14 21.22
C ALA A 133 1.17 -3.18 22.41
N GLN A 134 0.75 -1.93 22.23
CA GLN A 134 0.61 -0.94 23.31
C GLN A 134 -0.40 -1.37 24.36
N THR A 135 -1.52 -1.93 23.95
CA THR A 135 -2.55 -2.40 24.86
C THR A 135 -2.04 -3.58 25.70
N ARG A 136 -1.36 -4.55 25.07
CA ARG A 136 -0.77 -5.69 25.78
C ARG A 136 0.27 -5.24 26.81
N GLU A 137 1.19 -4.34 26.46
CA GLU A 137 2.21 -3.82 27.39
C GLU A 137 1.55 -3.06 28.54
N ARG A 138 0.48 -2.29 28.28
CA ARG A 138 -0.28 -1.57 29.30
C ARG A 138 -0.97 -2.52 30.30
N GLU A 139 -1.61 -3.59 29.79
CA GLU A 139 -2.28 -4.57 30.65
C GLU A 139 -1.28 -5.34 31.53
N LEU A 140 -0.11 -5.72 30.96
CA LEU A 140 0.97 -6.33 31.73
C LEU A 140 1.57 -5.38 32.75
N THR A 141 1.70 -4.09 32.44
CA THR A 141 2.16 -3.06 33.39
C THR A 141 1.19 -2.90 34.54
N ALA A 142 -0.12 -2.91 34.28
CA ALA A 142 -1.15 -2.84 35.31
C ALA A 142 -1.14 -4.11 36.19
N ALA A 143 -1.00 -5.30 35.60
CA ALA A 143 -0.90 -6.56 36.35
C ALA A 143 0.35 -6.56 37.24
N LEU A 144 1.50 -6.15 36.71
CA LEU A 144 2.75 -6.04 37.49
C LEU A 144 2.60 -5.06 38.67
N GLY A 145 1.92 -3.93 38.46
CA GLY A 145 1.65 -2.95 39.50
C GLY A 145 0.89 -3.56 40.68
N ARG A 146 -0.19 -4.29 40.39
CA ARG A 146 -0.99 -4.99 41.42
C ARG A 146 -0.19 -6.00 42.22
N VAL A 147 0.60 -6.86 41.53
CA VAL A 147 1.41 -7.89 42.17
C VAL A 147 2.54 -7.27 43.00
N ARG A 148 3.19 -6.20 42.54
CA ARG A 148 4.21 -5.48 43.33
C ARG A 148 3.65 -4.80 44.55
N GLU A 149 2.44 -4.24 44.48
CA GLU A 149 1.74 -3.71 45.66
C GLU A 149 1.49 -4.79 46.70
N LEU A 150 0.99 -5.96 46.26
CA LEU A 150 0.79 -7.12 47.13
C LEU A 150 2.09 -7.59 47.77
N ALA A 151 3.21 -7.67 47.02
CA ALA A 151 4.53 -7.99 47.56
C ALA A 151 4.97 -7.03 48.68
N SER A 152 4.72 -5.72 48.45
CA SER A 152 5.01 -4.67 49.45
C SER A 152 4.18 -4.85 50.74
N VAL A 153 2.89 -5.19 50.63
CA VAL A 153 2.04 -5.46 51.78
C VAL A 153 2.53 -6.66 52.58
N LEU A 154 2.89 -7.77 51.89
CA LEU A 154 3.42 -8.96 52.50
C LEU A 154 4.77 -8.73 53.20
N GLY A 155 5.66 -7.94 52.59
CA GLY A 155 6.93 -7.55 53.22
C GLY A 155 6.74 -6.80 54.52
N ARG A 156 5.75 -5.92 54.62
CA ARG A 156 5.41 -5.24 55.89
C ARG A 156 4.83 -6.18 56.94
N ARG A 157 3.96 -7.12 56.54
CA ARG A 157 3.39 -8.12 57.45
C ARG A 157 4.45 -9.12 57.95
N GLU A 158 5.39 -9.52 57.09
CA GLU A 158 6.52 -10.38 57.51
C GLU A 158 7.42 -9.66 58.52
N ALA A 159 7.75 -8.39 58.27
CA ALA A 159 8.53 -7.57 59.24
C ALA A 159 7.84 -7.37 60.57
N ALA A 160 6.51 -7.45 60.61
CA ALA A 160 5.69 -7.40 61.82
C ALA A 160 5.50 -8.78 62.47
N GLY A 161 5.94 -9.87 61.84
CA GLY A 161 5.77 -11.24 62.32
C GLY A 161 4.41 -11.86 61.98
N ASP A 162 3.59 -11.21 61.17
CA ASP A 162 2.21 -11.61 60.88
C ASP A 162 2.06 -12.43 59.55
N ALA A 163 3.16 -12.64 58.79
CA ALA A 163 3.14 -13.42 57.55
C ALA A 163 4.37 -14.30 57.38
N ALA A 164 4.21 -15.40 56.65
CA ALA A 164 5.32 -16.28 56.29
C ALA A 164 6.15 -15.70 55.15
N GLY A 165 7.49 -15.70 55.25
CA GLY A 165 8.39 -15.25 54.19
C GLY A 165 8.23 -16.01 52.88
N PHE A 166 7.66 -17.21 52.93
CA PHE A 166 7.32 -18.01 51.76
C PHE A 166 6.29 -17.32 50.85
N ASP A 167 5.27 -16.67 51.41
CA ASP A 167 4.22 -16.00 50.66
C ASP A 167 4.78 -14.77 49.92
N ARG A 168 5.66 -14.00 50.57
CA ARG A 168 6.37 -12.87 49.94
C ARG A 168 7.24 -13.33 48.76
N LEU A 169 8.08 -14.36 48.97
CA LEU A 169 8.95 -14.88 47.94
C LEU A 169 8.15 -15.37 46.71
N ARG A 170 6.98 -15.95 46.93
CA ARG A 170 6.11 -16.42 45.86
C ARG A 170 5.53 -15.27 45.03
N VAL A 171 5.06 -14.22 45.69
CA VAL A 171 4.54 -13.02 44.99
C VAL A 171 5.65 -12.26 44.26
N GLU A 172 6.84 -12.16 44.86
CA GLU A 172 8.01 -11.57 44.23
C GLU A 172 8.43 -12.33 42.95
N ARG A 173 8.40 -13.67 43.01
CA ARG A 173 8.65 -14.52 41.82
C ARG A 173 7.62 -14.26 40.74
N GLU A 174 6.33 -14.19 41.07
CA GLU A 174 5.27 -13.86 40.11
C GLU A 174 5.47 -12.49 39.50
N ALA A 175 5.88 -11.49 40.26
CA ALA A 175 6.21 -10.17 39.74
C ALA A 175 7.35 -10.20 38.68
N LEU A 176 8.36 -11.07 38.91
CA LEU A 176 9.46 -11.24 37.94
C LEU A 176 8.98 -11.90 36.63
N GLU A 177 8.08 -12.88 36.69
CA GLU A 177 7.50 -13.52 35.51
C GLU A 177 6.69 -12.49 34.68
N ILE A 178 5.82 -11.70 35.34
CA ILE A 178 5.04 -10.65 34.67
C ILE A 178 5.95 -9.54 34.12
N ASP A 179 7.05 -9.20 34.80
CA ASP A 179 8.01 -8.19 34.32
C ASP A 179 8.76 -8.68 33.07
N ALA A 180 9.08 -9.97 33.00
CA ALA A 180 9.65 -10.60 31.80
C ALA A 180 8.66 -10.56 30.63
N ASP A 181 7.39 -10.89 30.86
CA ASP A 181 6.34 -10.81 29.84
C ASP A 181 6.11 -9.35 29.36
N ARG A 182 6.14 -8.39 30.30
CA ARG A 182 6.06 -6.96 29.98
C ARG A 182 7.25 -6.50 29.11
N ALA A 183 8.46 -6.95 29.45
CA ALA A 183 9.65 -6.64 28.65
C ALA A 183 9.52 -7.21 27.22
N ALA A 184 9.01 -8.44 27.08
CA ALA A 184 8.74 -9.03 25.77
C ALA A 184 7.68 -8.22 24.98
N ALA A 185 6.58 -7.79 25.63
CA ALA A 185 5.57 -6.93 25.02
C ALA A 185 6.14 -5.56 24.61
N GLY A 186 7.09 -5.01 25.38
CA GLY A 186 7.83 -3.80 25.02
C GLY A 186 8.64 -3.96 23.71
N VAL A 187 9.26 -5.14 23.50
CA VAL A 187 9.94 -5.45 22.24
C VAL A 187 8.95 -5.51 21.08
N ASP A 188 7.79 -6.15 21.29
CA ASP A 188 6.74 -6.21 20.25
C ASP A 188 6.25 -4.80 19.89
N ARG A 189 6.06 -3.90 20.88
CA ARG A 189 5.71 -2.50 20.63
C ARG A 189 6.78 -1.79 19.80
N VAL A 190 8.06 -1.93 20.16
CA VAL A 190 9.17 -1.29 19.38
C VAL A 190 9.19 -1.80 17.93
N ARG A 191 8.94 -3.09 17.73
CA ARG A 191 8.85 -3.69 16.39
C ARG A 191 7.66 -3.10 15.61
N ALA A 192 6.49 -3.00 16.22
CA ALA A 192 5.30 -2.40 15.60
C ALA A 192 5.50 -0.92 15.28
N GLN A 193 6.16 -0.15 16.17
CA GLN A 193 6.54 1.24 15.91
C GLN A 193 7.45 1.35 14.69
N GLY A 194 8.48 0.51 14.59
CA GLY A 194 9.38 0.46 13.44
C GLY A 194 8.66 0.11 12.13
N MET A 195 7.73 -0.84 12.18
CA MET A 195 6.93 -1.24 11.02
C MET A 195 6.05 -0.06 10.53
N LEU A 196 5.29 0.57 11.42
CA LEU A 196 4.44 1.70 11.06
C LEU A 196 5.28 2.89 10.57
N ALA A 197 6.40 3.21 11.23
CA ALA A 197 7.33 4.27 10.83
C ALA A 197 7.89 4.06 9.41
N SER A 198 8.07 2.80 8.99
CA SER A 198 8.62 2.48 7.66
C SER A 198 7.77 2.99 6.50
N PHE A 199 6.51 3.34 6.74
CA PHE A 199 5.64 3.93 5.73
C PHE A 199 5.81 5.44 5.56
N PHE A 200 6.47 6.12 6.52
CA PHE A 200 6.60 7.57 6.57
C PHE A 200 8.06 8.00 6.31
N ALA A 201 8.23 8.96 5.39
CA ALA A 201 9.57 9.45 5.04
C ALA A 201 10.18 10.37 6.12
N ASP A 202 9.33 11.05 6.92
CA ASP A 202 9.72 12.18 7.77
C ASP A 202 9.69 11.84 9.27
N LEU A 203 9.95 10.57 9.63
CA LEU A 203 9.94 10.13 11.03
C LEU A 203 11.35 9.78 11.50
N PRO A 204 12.05 10.74 12.14
CA PRO A 204 13.44 10.54 12.55
C PRO A 204 13.61 9.53 13.68
N ASP A 205 12.59 9.32 14.51
CA ASP A 205 12.63 8.42 15.66
C ASP A 205 11.33 7.61 15.80
N PRO A 206 11.32 6.34 15.35
CA PRO A 206 10.16 5.45 15.46
C PRO A 206 9.68 5.22 16.90
N SER A 207 10.58 5.27 17.88
CA SER A 207 10.25 4.98 19.29
C SER A 207 9.27 5.98 19.89
N ARG A 208 9.12 7.15 19.27
CA ARG A 208 8.19 8.22 19.69
C ARG A 208 6.76 8.03 19.22
N LEU A 209 6.53 7.09 18.29
CA LEU A 209 5.19 6.82 17.78
C LEU A 209 4.29 6.20 18.84
N MET A 210 3.14 6.83 19.04
CA MET A 210 2.05 6.32 19.87
C MET A 210 0.77 6.29 19.03
N ALA A 211 0.17 5.13 18.89
CA ALA A 211 -1.14 5.00 18.26
C ALA A 211 -2.24 5.34 19.26
N VAL A 212 -3.15 6.21 18.86
CA VAL A 212 -4.35 6.56 19.64
C VAL A 212 -5.54 5.93 18.94
N ASP A 213 -6.10 4.90 19.57
CA ASP A 213 -7.30 4.25 19.07
C ASP A 213 -8.52 5.13 19.34
N VAL A 214 -9.20 5.54 18.27
CA VAL A 214 -10.49 6.21 18.32
C VAL A 214 -11.55 5.16 18.04
N SER A 215 -12.06 4.56 19.10
CA SER A 215 -13.07 3.50 19.03
C SER A 215 -14.33 3.99 18.30
N THR A 216 -14.55 3.53 17.09
CA THR A 216 -15.81 3.72 16.37
C THR A 216 -16.66 2.45 16.52
N PRO A 217 -17.96 2.55 16.84
CA PRO A 217 -18.80 1.36 16.93
C PRO A 217 -18.77 0.56 15.62
N PRO A 218 -18.52 -0.74 15.66
CA PRO A 218 -18.41 -1.54 14.44
C PRO A 218 -19.77 -1.68 13.77
N LEU A 219 -19.87 -1.23 12.51
CA LEU A 219 -21.05 -1.48 11.68
C LEU A 219 -21.05 -2.92 11.17
N PRO A 220 -22.23 -3.56 11.05
CA PRO A 220 -22.32 -4.89 10.47
C PRO A 220 -21.84 -4.87 9.01
N PRO A 221 -21.04 -5.86 8.57
CA PRO A 221 -20.60 -5.93 7.19
C PRO A 221 -21.80 -6.12 6.25
N PRO A 222 -21.80 -5.52 5.05
CA PRO A 222 -22.86 -5.67 4.07
C PRO A 222 -23.11 -7.13 3.66
N SER A 223 -24.16 -7.35 2.89
CA SER A 223 -24.45 -8.67 2.32
C SER A 223 -23.31 -9.12 1.39
N LEU A 224 -23.14 -10.43 1.24
CA LEU A 224 -22.10 -11.01 0.39
C LEU A 224 -22.20 -10.50 -1.06
N ASP A 225 -23.42 -10.47 -1.60
CA ASP A 225 -23.65 -10.04 -2.98
C ASP A 225 -23.31 -8.57 -3.18
N ALA A 226 -23.65 -7.69 -2.23
CA ALA A 226 -23.30 -6.27 -2.29
C ALA A 226 -21.77 -6.06 -2.25
N LEU A 227 -21.01 -6.85 -1.46
CA LEU A 227 -19.57 -6.79 -1.42
C LEU A 227 -18.93 -7.25 -2.74
N ILE A 228 -19.47 -8.31 -3.36
CA ILE A 228 -18.98 -8.83 -4.64
C ILE A 228 -19.23 -7.82 -5.76
N GLU A 229 -20.44 -7.29 -5.86
CA GLU A 229 -20.81 -6.28 -6.85
C GLU A 229 -19.94 -5.03 -6.74
N ARG A 230 -19.71 -4.56 -5.51
CA ARG A 230 -18.83 -3.42 -5.26
C ARG A 230 -17.40 -3.71 -5.68
N ALA A 231 -16.87 -4.90 -5.38
CA ALA A 231 -15.53 -5.28 -5.81
C ALA A 231 -15.38 -5.23 -7.33
N GLU A 232 -16.35 -5.77 -8.08
CA GLU A 232 -16.32 -5.77 -9.55
C GLU A 232 -16.39 -4.36 -10.17
N THR A 233 -16.94 -3.37 -9.45
CA THR A 233 -17.08 -2.00 -9.93
C THR A 233 -15.93 -1.08 -9.53
N ILE A 234 -15.33 -1.31 -8.35
CA ILE A 234 -14.35 -0.38 -7.76
C ILE A 234 -12.92 -0.88 -7.86
N ARG A 235 -12.69 -2.21 -7.77
CA ARG A 235 -11.32 -2.73 -7.76
C ARG A 235 -10.59 -2.44 -9.07
N GLY A 236 -9.41 -1.83 -8.92
CA GLY A 236 -8.56 -1.44 -10.03
C GLY A 236 -8.09 -2.61 -10.88
N ASP A 237 -7.93 -3.81 -10.31
CA ASP A 237 -7.59 -5.02 -11.06
C ASP A 237 -8.67 -5.41 -12.07
N PHE A 238 -9.98 -5.34 -11.71
CA PHE A 238 -11.08 -5.57 -12.64
C PHE A 238 -11.13 -4.53 -13.75
N LEU A 239 -10.96 -3.27 -13.37
CA LEU A 239 -10.94 -2.15 -14.31
C LEU A 239 -9.76 -2.27 -15.29
N ALA A 240 -8.59 -2.64 -14.78
CA ALA A 240 -7.39 -2.85 -15.59
C ALA A 240 -7.58 -3.97 -16.63
N LEU A 241 -8.10 -5.12 -16.21
CA LEU A 241 -8.34 -6.25 -17.13
C LEU A 241 -9.35 -5.91 -18.23
N ARG A 242 -10.40 -5.14 -17.91
CA ARG A 242 -11.34 -4.62 -18.93
C ARG A 242 -10.63 -3.69 -19.92
N LYS A 243 -9.74 -2.81 -19.44
CA LYS A 243 -8.95 -1.92 -20.29
C LYS A 243 -7.92 -2.65 -21.14
N GLU A 244 -7.37 -3.77 -20.68
CA GLU A 244 -6.51 -4.65 -21.51
C GLU A 244 -7.30 -5.30 -22.65
N ILE A 245 -8.54 -5.70 -22.41
CA ILE A 245 -9.44 -6.20 -23.47
C ILE A 245 -9.70 -5.11 -24.51
N ASP A 246 -10.02 -3.87 -24.06
CA ASP A 246 -10.21 -2.73 -24.96
C ASP A 246 -8.94 -2.47 -25.79
N ALA A 247 -7.76 -2.46 -25.16
CA ALA A 247 -6.48 -2.27 -25.82
C ALA A 247 -6.20 -3.32 -26.90
N ALA A 248 -6.49 -4.59 -26.60
CA ALA A 248 -6.34 -5.68 -27.56
C ALA A 248 -7.30 -5.55 -28.75
N GLN A 249 -8.52 -5.05 -28.53
CA GLN A 249 -9.49 -4.77 -29.60
C GLN A 249 -9.00 -3.64 -30.51
N PHE A 250 -8.48 -2.55 -29.96
CA PHE A 250 -7.89 -1.46 -30.74
C PHE A 250 -6.66 -1.94 -31.52
N ALA A 251 -5.79 -2.74 -30.90
CA ALA A 251 -4.63 -3.34 -31.57
C ALA A 251 -5.05 -4.23 -32.74
N ARG A 252 -6.12 -5.02 -32.57
CA ARG A 252 -6.70 -5.83 -33.64
C ARG A 252 -7.18 -4.97 -34.80
N SER A 253 -7.92 -3.89 -34.50
CA SER A 253 -8.41 -2.95 -35.51
C SER A 253 -7.28 -2.20 -36.21
N ALA A 254 -6.17 -1.90 -35.50
CA ALA A 254 -4.97 -1.33 -36.10
C ALA A 254 -4.30 -2.29 -37.07
N ALA A 255 -4.25 -3.59 -36.74
CA ALA A 255 -3.74 -4.63 -37.65
C ALA A 255 -4.58 -4.73 -38.92
N ASP A 256 -5.93 -4.61 -38.84
CA ASP A 256 -6.81 -4.56 -40.02
C ASP A 256 -6.44 -3.42 -40.97
N ARG A 257 -6.07 -2.25 -40.43
CA ARG A 257 -5.68 -1.07 -41.21
C ARG A 257 -4.31 -1.23 -41.89
N ARG A 258 -3.45 -2.14 -41.43
CA ARG A 258 -2.14 -2.40 -42.04
C ARG A 258 -2.25 -2.97 -43.45
N MET A 259 -3.39 -3.59 -43.79
CA MET A 259 -3.65 -4.05 -45.14
C MET A 259 -3.87 -2.91 -46.16
N ILE A 260 -4.14 -1.67 -45.71
CA ILE A 260 -4.33 -0.54 -46.56
C ILE A 260 -2.96 0.11 -46.78
N PRO A 261 -2.46 0.21 -48.07
CA PRO A 261 -1.18 0.84 -48.34
C PRO A 261 -1.13 2.30 -47.87
N GLU A 262 -0.08 2.67 -47.17
CA GLU A 262 0.20 4.07 -46.81
C GLU A 262 1.12 4.69 -47.87
N PRO A 263 0.70 5.77 -48.56
CA PRO A 263 1.50 6.38 -49.60
C PRO A 263 2.65 7.21 -48.99
N GLU A 264 3.80 7.17 -49.65
CA GLU A 264 4.93 8.07 -49.44
C GLU A 264 4.95 9.07 -50.65
N ILE A 265 4.84 10.34 -50.34
CA ILE A 265 5.07 11.40 -51.35
C ILE A 265 6.56 11.71 -51.34
N VAL A 266 7.15 11.66 -52.55
CA VAL A 266 8.56 12.00 -52.78
C VAL A 266 8.64 13.13 -53.77
N ALA A 267 9.33 14.19 -53.39
CA ALA A 267 9.57 15.34 -54.27
C ALA A 267 11.05 15.75 -54.25
N GLY A 268 11.56 16.23 -55.35
CA GLY A 268 12.96 16.60 -55.41
C GLY A 268 13.38 17.24 -56.73
N THR A 269 14.70 17.34 -56.89
CA THR A 269 15.32 17.93 -58.07
C THR A 269 16.26 16.89 -58.72
N LYS A 270 16.28 16.87 -60.04
CA LYS A 270 17.23 16.12 -60.84
C LYS A 270 18.05 17.08 -61.69
N SER A 271 19.35 16.92 -61.72
CA SER A 271 20.25 17.62 -62.66
C SER A 271 21.03 16.60 -63.47
N SER A 272 21.19 16.87 -64.80
CA SER A 272 21.91 16.01 -65.73
C SER A 272 22.94 16.84 -66.48
N THR A 273 24.10 16.23 -66.81
CA THR A 273 25.11 16.88 -67.68
C THR A 273 24.82 16.60 -69.17
N ALA A 274 23.76 15.85 -69.51
CA ALA A 274 23.32 15.68 -70.88
C ALA A 274 22.91 17.00 -71.51
N ASN A 275 23.06 17.18 -72.79
CA ASN A 275 22.62 18.31 -73.60
C ASN A 275 23.05 19.71 -73.07
N GLY A 276 24.19 19.82 -72.40
CA GLY A 276 24.70 21.10 -71.90
C GLY A 276 24.26 21.41 -70.42
N GLY A 277 23.55 20.49 -69.76
CA GLY A 277 23.18 20.61 -68.38
C GLY A 277 21.73 20.99 -68.14
N ASP A 278 20.86 19.97 -67.94
CA ASP A 278 19.44 20.12 -67.65
C ASP A 278 19.14 20.03 -66.14
N ARG A 279 18.15 20.81 -65.70
CA ARG A 279 17.60 20.70 -64.34
C ARG A 279 16.08 20.52 -64.40
N GLY A 280 15.55 19.63 -63.62
CA GLY A 280 14.11 19.36 -63.50
C GLY A 280 13.63 19.06 -62.11
N SER A 281 12.35 19.17 -61.88
CA SER A 281 11.68 18.68 -60.63
C SER A 281 11.19 17.26 -60.84
N VAL A 282 11.18 16.49 -59.79
CA VAL A 282 10.67 15.13 -59.75
C VAL A 282 9.65 15.00 -58.65
N VAL A 283 8.47 14.45 -58.95
CA VAL A 283 7.44 14.10 -57.97
C VAL A 283 7.04 12.65 -58.21
N MET A 284 7.05 11.87 -57.13
CA MET A 284 6.69 10.45 -57.16
C MET A 284 5.78 10.09 -56.00
N ILE A 285 4.98 9.08 -56.16
CA ILE A 285 4.19 8.48 -55.07
C ILE A 285 4.60 7.03 -55.00
N HIS A 286 5.09 6.63 -53.82
CA HIS A 286 5.39 5.22 -53.52
C HIS A 286 4.30 4.67 -52.62
N ALA A 287 3.90 3.42 -52.83
CA ALA A 287 3.00 2.72 -51.95
C ALA A 287 3.41 1.22 -51.87
N SER A 288 3.56 0.73 -50.67
CA SER A 288 3.85 -0.72 -50.46
C SER A 288 2.55 -1.51 -50.52
N ILE A 289 2.41 -2.41 -51.48
CA ILE A 289 1.25 -3.30 -51.59
C ILE A 289 1.49 -4.56 -50.72
N PRO A 290 0.65 -4.82 -49.71
CA PRO A 290 0.86 -5.93 -48.77
C PRO A 290 0.43 -7.27 -49.36
N LEU A 291 1.24 -7.85 -50.28
CA LEU A 291 0.96 -9.13 -50.91
C LEU A 291 1.25 -10.31 -49.98
N PHE A 292 2.33 -10.22 -49.22
CA PHE A 292 2.84 -11.29 -48.37
C PHE A 292 2.61 -10.98 -46.86
N ASP A 293 2.87 -9.75 -46.44
CA ASP A 293 2.63 -9.26 -45.07
C ASP A 293 1.22 -8.68 -44.99
N ARG A 294 0.27 -9.55 -44.58
CA ARG A 294 -1.14 -9.21 -44.39
C ARG A 294 -1.51 -9.01 -42.91
N ALA A 295 -0.57 -8.60 -42.11
CA ALA A 295 -0.72 -8.41 -40.68
C ALA A 295 -1.19 -9.66 -39.89
N GLY A 296 -0.93 -10.86 -40.43
CA GLY A 296 -1.34 -12.11 -39.78
C GLY A 296 -0.80 -12.28 -38.36
N PRO A 297 0.52 -12.07 -38.13
CA PRO A 297 1.11 -12.15 -36.78
C PRO A 297 0.51 -11.13 -35.82
N GLU A 298 0.24 -9.90 -36.27
CA GLU A 298 -0.34 -8.83 -35.43
C GLU A 298 -1.79 -9.14 -35.05
N HIS A 299 -2.58 -9.68 -35.97
CA HIS A 299 -3.91 -10.19 -35.68
C HIS A 299 -3.87 -11.30 -34.63
N ALA A 300 -3.04 -12.35 -34.87
CA ALA A 300 -2.92 -13.44 -33.93
C ALA A 300 -2.45 -13.00 -32.56
N LEU A 301 -1.54 -12.02 -32.46
CA LEU A 301 -1.08 -11.46 -31.19
C LEU A 301 -2.19 -10.70 -30.46
N ALA A 302 -2.96 -9.87 -31.19
CA ALA A 302 -4.07 -9.12 -30.62
C ALA A 302 -5.17 -10.06 -30.10
N ASP A 303 -5.54 -11.08 -30.87
CA ASP A 303 -6.52 -12.09 -30.48
C ASP A 303 -6.05 -12.90 -29.26
N ALA A 304 -4.78 -13.29 -29.23
CA ALA A 304 -4.20 -14.01 -28.09
C ALA A 304 -4.16 -13.13 -26.82
N LYS A 305 -3.79 -11.86 -26.94
CA LYS A 305 -3.81 -10.92 -25.80
C LYS A 305 -5.23 -10.72 -25.27
N ARG A 306 -6.22 -10.59 -26.16
CA ARG A 306 -7.62 -10.48 -25.79
C ARG A 306 -8.09 -11.72 -25.03
N ALA A 307 -7.88 -12.92 -25.59
CA ALA A 307 -8.24 -14.18 -24.98
C ALA A 307 -7.55 -14.36 -23.61
N GLN A 308 -6.28 -13.96 -23.49
CA GLN A 308 -5.55 -13.98 -22.22
C GLN A 308 -6.19 -13.05 -21.18
N ALA A 309 -6.55 -11.81 -21.55
CA ALA A 309 -7.17 -10.85 -20.63
C ALA A 309 -8.57 -11.31 -20.20
N GLU A 310 -9.37 -11.85 -21.12
CA GLU A 310 -10.69 -12.42 -20.81
C GLU A 310 -10.60 -13.64 -19.86
N ALA A 311 -9.64 -14.53 -20.09
CA ALA A 311 -9.38 -15.67 -19.20
C ALA A 311 -8.93 -15.22 -17.81
N ARG A 312 -8.02 -14.22 -17.74
CA ARG A 312 -7.57 -13.63 -16.47
C ARG A 312 -8.74 -12.97 -15.73
N LEU A 313 -9.61 -12.22 -16.43
CA LEU A 313 -10.77 -11.58 -15.82
C LEU A 313 -11.73 -12.63 -15.21
N SER A 314 -11.97 -13.73 -15.93
CA SER A 314 -12.81 -14.82 -15.45
C SER A 314 -12.22 -15.53 -14.22
N ALA A 315 -10.92 -15.85 -14.26
CA ALA A 315 -10.20 -16.44 -13.13
C ALA A 315 -10.17 -15.51 -11.92
N PHE A 316 -9.92 -14.23 -12.16
CA PHE A 316 -9.86 -13.21 -11.09
C PHE A 316 -11.24 -13.04 -10.40
N ARG A 317 -12.34 -13.08 -11.16
CA ARG A 317 -13.70 -13.05 -10.61
C ARG A 317 -13.94 -14.20 -9.63
N ILE A 318 -13.55 -15.41 -10.00
CA ILE A 318 -13.68 -16.60 -9.13
C ILE A 318 -12.85 -16.41 -7.85
N THR A 319 -11.60 -15.98 -7.99
CA THR A 319 -10.68 -15.76 -6.87
C THR A 319 -11.22 -14.72 -5.90
N VAL A 320 -11.65 -13.55 -6.40
CA VAL A 320 -12.16 -12.46 -5.56
C VAL A 320 -13.44 -12.86 -4.84
N ARG A 321 -14.35 -13.56 -5.52
CA ARG A 321 -15.57 -14.08 -4.88
C ARG A 321 -15.22 -15.01 -3.71
N GLY A 322 -14.29 -15.93 -3.90
CA GLY A 322 -13.81 -16.83 -2.84
C GLY A 322 -13.18 -16.06 -1.68
N GLN A 323 -12.31 -15.09 -1.97
CA GLN A 323 -11.66 -14.25 -0.96
C GLN A 323 -12.69 -13.45 -0.14
N ILE A 324 -13.64 -12.77 -0.79
CA ILE A 324 -14.69 -11.99 -0.10
C ILE A 324 -15.54 -12.90 0.78
N THR A 325 -15.94 -14.07 0.27
CA THR A 325 -16.74 -15.04 1.02
C THR A 325 -16.01 -15.49 2.28
N ALA A 326 -14.75 -15.90 2.14
CA ALA A 326 -13.93 -16.35 3.26
C ALA A 326 -13.68 -15.22 4.26
N GLN A 327 -13.29 -14.04 3.79
CA GLN A 327 -12.93 -12.91 4.66
C GLN A 327 -14.16 -12.37 5.42
N ARG A 328 -15.34 -12.33 4.78
CA ARG A 328 -16.57 -11.97 5.48
C ARG A 328 -16.92 -12.95 6.58
N ALA A 329 -16.76 -14.25 6.33
CA ALA A 329 -16.97 -15.28 7.36
C ALA A 329 -15.98 -15.10 8.52
N VAL A 330 -14.70 -14.85 8.23
CA VAL A 330 -13.67 -14.59 9.25
C VAL A 330 -14.04 -13.37 10.11
N VAL A 331 -14.52 -12.27 9.52
CA VAL A 331 -14.96 -11.08 10.29
C VAL A 331 -16.12 -11.44 11.22
N LEU A 332 -17.14 -12.15 10.73
CA LEU A 332 -18.30 -12.52 11.55
C LEU A 332 -17.91 -13.43 12.72
N GLU A 333 -17.11 -14.46 12.46
CA GLU A 333 -16.64 -15.38 13.50
C GLU A 333 -15.77 -14.68 14.56
N ARG A 334 -14.82 -13.83 14.12
CA ARG A 334 -13.96 -13.09 15.05
C ARG A 334 -14.75 -12.09 15.90
N ARG A 335 -15.72 -11.38 15.31
CA ARG A 335 -16.62 -10.48 16.06
C ARG A 335 -17.42 -11.26 17.09
N THR A 336 -18.04 -12.37 16.69
CA THR A 336 -18.80 -13.23 17.60
C THR A 336 -17.94 -13.71 18.76
N ALA A 337 -16.73 -14.17 18.50
CA ALA A 337 -15.81 -14.63 19.54
C ALA A 337 -15.39 -13.48 20.48
N ALA A 338 -15.05 -12.29 19.95
CA ALA A 338 -14.66 -11.13 20.74
C ALA A 338 -15.82 -10.65 21.63
N ASP A 339 -17.03 -10.58 21.09
CA ASP A 339 -18.21 -10.11 21.81
C ASP A 339 -18.65 -11.10 22.89
N GLN A 340 -18.64 -12.41 22.60
CA GLN A 340 -18.91 -13.44 23.61
C GLN A 340 -17.90 -13.42 24.75
N TYR A 341 -16.61 -13.27 24.42
CA TYR A 341 -15.55 -13.20 25.42
C TYR A 341 -15.67 -11.92 26.27
N ARG A 342 -15.94 -10.78 25.65
CA ARG A 342 -16.16 -9.50 26.34
C ARG A 342 -17.37 -9.56 27.27
N ALA A 343 -18.46 -10.18 26.84
CA ALA A 343 -19.69 -10.28 27.64
C ALA A 343 -19.60 -11.29 28.80
N GLY A 344 -18.81 -12.37 28.64
CA GLY A 344 -18.72 -13.44 29.62
C GLY A 344 -17.46 -13.40 30.47
N ALA A 345 -16.29 -13.42 29.85
CA ALA A 345 -15.02 -13.64 30.54
C ALA A 345 -14.55 -12.41 31.33
N ILE A 346 -14.73 -11.19 30.80
CA ILE A 346 -14.26 -9.97 31.49
C ILE A 346 -15.04 -9.72 32.77
N PRO A 347 -16.40 -9.68 32.78
CA PRO A 347 -17.16 -9.49 34.02
C PRO A 347 -16.91 -10.57 35.06
N SER A 348 -16.75 -11.83 34.59
CA SER A 348 -16.45 -12.98 35.51
C SER A 348 -15.07 -12.84 36.15
N ALA A 349 -14.05 -12.45 35.39
CA ALA A 349 -12.71 -12.22 35.91
C ALA A 349 -12.68 -11.06 36.91
N ASP A 350 -13.34 -9.94 36.63
CA ASP A 350 -13.45 -8.80 37.55
C ASP A 350 -14.24 -9.16 38.81
N GLN A 351 -15.22 -10.06 38.72
CA GLN A 351 -15.94 -10.57 39.90
C GLN A 351 -15.09 -11.49 40.75
N ILE A 352 -14.33 -12.41 40.13
CA ILE A 352 -13.40 -13.31 40.82
C ILE A 352 -12.33 -12.48 41.55
N GLU A 353 -11.75 -11.46 40.95
CA GLU A 353 -10.78 -10.56 41.56
C GLU A 353 -11.36 -9.89 42.82
N ARG A 354 -12.57 -9.30 42.70
CA ARG A 354 -13.23 -8.66 43.85
C ARG A 354 -13.49 -9.63 45.01
N ILE A 355 -14.00 -10.83 44.70
CA ILE A 355 -14.27 -11.84 45.73
C ILE A 355 -12.98 -12.29 46.39
N ALA A 356 -11.93 -12.59 45.60
CA ALA A 356 -10.65 -13.00 46.12
C ALA A 356 -9.99 -11.94 47.00
N GLN A 357 -10.06 -10.66 46.60
CA GLN A 357 -9.55 -9.55 47.39
C GLN A 357 -10.26 -9.41 48.73
N VAL A 358 -11.61 -9.39 48.74
CA VAL A 358 -12.40 -9.26 49.95
C VAL A 358 -12.17 -10.47 50.90
N SER A 359 -12.16 -11.70 50.41
CA SER A 359 -11.92 -12.89 51.20
C SER A 359 -10.49 -12.97 51.75
N TYR A 360 -9.50 -12.47 51.01
CA TYR A 360 -8.13 -12.37 51.50
C TYR A 360 -8.01 -11.32 52.62
N ASP A 361 -8.62 -10.14 52.43
CA ASP A 361 -8.61 -9.10 53.46
C ASP A 361 -9.35 -9.52 54.75
N ALA A 362 -10.38 -10.35 54.61
CA ALA A 362 -11.09 -10.97 55.78
C ALA A 362 -10.33 -12.14 56.41
N GLY A 363 -9.21 -12.60 55.80
CA GLY A 363 -8.46 -13.76 56.29
C GLY A 363 -9.12 -15.12 56.01
N GLU A 364 -10.16 -15.16 55.16
CA GLU A 364 -10.89 -16.40 54.81
C GLU A 364 -10.17 -17.21 53.73
N ARG A 365 -9.38 -16.56 52.86
CA ARG A 365 -8.63 -17.18 51.79
C ARG A 365 -7.15 -16.80 51.83
N GLY A 366 -6.31 -17.68 51.29
CA GLY A 366 -4.88 -17.47 51.24
C GLY A 366 -4.42 -16.61 50.08
N ILE A 367 -3.13 -16.30 50.09
CA ILE A 367 -2.50 -15.48 49.05
C ILE A 367 -2.58 -16.14 47.67
N LEU A 368 -2.67 -17.47 47.59
CA LEU A 368 -2.67 -18.23 46.37
C LEU A 368 -3.90 -17.92 45.52
N GLU A 369 -5.07 -17.89 46.16
CA GLU A 369 -6.34 -17.60 45.52
C GLU A 369 -6.37 -16.14 44.99
N LEU A 370 -5.77 -15.20 45.74
CA LEU A 370 -5.66 -13.82 45.31
C LEU A 370 -4.72 -13.66 44.10
N LEU A 371 -3.55 -14.34 44.12
CA LEU A 371 -2.64 -14.33 42.97
C LEU A 371 -3.27 -14.97 41.75
N ASP A 372 -4.00 -16.08 41.89
CA ASP A 372 -4.70 -16.72 40.79
C ASP A 372 -5.79 -15.83 40.21
N ALA A 373 -6.52 -15.10 41.05
CA ALA A 373 -7.49 -14.10 40.63
C ALA A 373 -6.83 -12.98 39.82
N TYR A 374 -5.73 -12.39 40.29
CA TYR A 374 -4.99 -11.35 39.57
C TYR A 374 -4.46 -11.84 38.23
N ARG A 375 -3.93 -13.07 38.17
CA ARG A 375 -3.47 -13.71 36.95
C ARG A 375 -4.62 -13.90 35.96
N SER A 376 -5.77 -14.40 36.43
CA SER A 376 -6.97 -14.63 35.62
C SER A 376 -7.47 -13.34 34.96
N VAL A 377 -7.52 -12.24 35.69
CA VAL A 377 -7.91 -10.91 35.15
C VAL A 377 -6.90 -10.44 34.09
N GLY A 378 -5.59 -10.54 34.38
CA GLY A 378 -4.55 -10.15 33.44
C GLY A 378 -4.66 -10.94 32.12
N ILE A 379 -4.80 -12.25 32.20
CA ILE A 379 -4.98 -13.12 31.03
C ILE A 379 -6.25 -12.76 30.27
N ALA A 380 -7.38 -12.54 30.98
CA ALA A 380 -8.65 -12.21 30.34
C ALA A 380 -8.56 -10.89 29.55
N ARG A 381 -7.97 -9.84 30.11
CA ARG A 381 -7.80 -8.54 29.46
C ARG A 381 -6.86 -8.60 28.25
N ILE A 382 -5.72 -9.29 28.37
CA ILE A 382 -4.78 -9.50 27.26
C ILE A 382 -5.46 -10.31 26.14
N ARG A 383 -6.24 -11.33 26.49
CA ARG A 383 -6.97 -12.15 25.52
C ARG A 383 -8.02 -11.32 24.78
N GLN A 384 -8.78 -10.48 25.50
CA GLN A 384 -9.75 -9.55 24.87
C GLN A 384 -9.05 -8.61 23.89
N ALA A 385 -7.95 -7.96 24.29
CA ALA A 385 -7.18 -7.08 23.41
C ALA A 385 -6.69 -7.81 22.14
N SER A 386 -6.27 -9.05 22.26
CA SER A 386 -5.86 -9.89 21.13
C SER A 386 -7.04 -10.22 20.19
N LEU A 387 -8.23 -10.49 20.74
CA LEU A 387 -9.44 -10.73 19.95
C LEU A 387 -9.88 -9.46 19.22
N ASP A 388 -9.87 -8.31 19.88
CA ASP A 388 -10.23 -7.02 19.27
C ASP A 388 -9.28 -6.65 18.14
N ALA A 389 -7.98 -6.84 18.33
CA ALA A 389 -6.98 -6.63 17.28
C ALA A 389 -7.22 -7.56 16.07
N ALA A 390 -7.54 -8.85 16.33
CA ALA A 390 -7.83 -9.79 15.26
C ALA A 390 -9.11 -9.44 14.49
N VAL A 391 -10.14 -8.89 15.15
CA VAL A 391 -11.33 -8.34 14.49
C VAL A 391 -10.94 -7.19 13.57
N ARG A 392 -10.19 -6.21 14.08
CA ARG A 392 -9.79 -5.02 13.31
C ARG A 392 -8.98 -5.38 12.08
N GLN A 393 -8.01 -6.29 12.19
CA GLN A 393 -7.24 -6.79 11.06
C GLN A 393 -8.13 -7.45 9.99
N ALA A 394 -9.10 -8.28 10.42
CA ALA A 394 -10.03 -8.94 9.50
C ALA A 394 -10.93 -7.94 8.77
N GLU A 395 -11.38 -6.89 9.46
CA GLU A 395 -12.17 -5.81 8.88
C GLU A 395 -11.42 -5.04 7.81
N ILE A 396 -10.17 -4.63 8.09
CA ILE A 396 -9.30 -3.94 7.14
C ILE A 396 -9.07 -4.78 5.89
N GLU A 397 -8.82 -6.07 6.04
CA GLU A 397 -8.66 -6.99 4.90
C GLU A 397 -9.96 -7.16 4.11
N LEU A 398 -11.13 -7.25 4.76
CA LEU A 398 -12.42 -7.31 4.08
C LEU A 398 -12.68 -6.03 3.28
N GLU A 399 -12.42 -4.87 3.85
CA GLU A 399 -12.54 -3.59 3.18
C GLU A 399 -11.64 -3.53 1.93
N PHE A 400 -10.39 -3.98 2.05
CA PHE A 400 -9.48 -4.01 0.92
C PHE A 400 -9.98 -4.95 -0.19
N VAL A 401 -10.35 -6.20 0.14
CA VAL A 401 -10.75 -7.20 -0.85
C VAL A 401 -12.05 -6.85 -1.54
N SER A 402 -13.01 -6.26 -0.82
CA SER A 402 -14.33 -5.91 -1.34
C SER A 402 -14.42 -4.49 -1.93
N GLY A 403 -13.48 -3.61 -1.62
CA GLY A 403 -13.58 -2.18 -1.93
C GLY A 403 -14.64 -1.46 -1.10
N TRP A 404 -15.13 -2.08 -0.03
CA TRP A 404 -16.02 -1.45 0.93
C TRP A 404 -15.17 -0.70 1.96
N GLU A 405 -15.38 0.58 2.11
CA GLU A 405 -14.73 1.38 3.15
C GLU A 405 -15.73 1.58 4.28
N MET A 406 -15.34 1.24 5.50
CA MET A 406 -16.11 1.64 6.68
C MET A 406 -15.96 3.15 6.88
N PRO A 407 -17.06 3.88 7.14
CA PRO A 407 -17.02 5.31 7.38
C PRO A 407 -16.23 5.71 8.62
#